data_36746d350bb182c86b8883e62edd1d0e
#
_entry.id   36746d350bb182c86b8883e62edd1d0e
#
_cell.length_a   1.000
_cell.length_b   1.000
_cell.length_c   1.000
_cell.angle_alpha   90.00
_cell.angle_beta   90.00
_cell.angle_gamma   90.00
#
_symmetry.space_group_name_H-M   'P 1'
#
loop_
_entity.id
_entity.type
_entity.pdbx_description
1 polymer ?
#
loop_
_entity_poly.entity_id
_entity_poly.type
_entity_poly.pdbx_seq_one_letter_code
_entity_poly.pdbx_strand_id
1 'polypeptide(L)'
;MMKRFELALLWILLALTPAGCSVLEERSSCPCYLDIDYGAVRAGGWGRFPGAVVCVSAQAPDSVWRAEHPLASCPETEEITVHRDSVRVIALLRSGQLSPLQSIGGQITCSPDCQIDSLYAFSETVDCTGEETRVVLVPHKQFSTLSFEDGEGGSLLRQYDLVVQGTTCGFLLTDLSAVEGPYVVRAEEVPGSGCFPVRIPRQLRPDLVLMFRSRVNPLDRFRCPVGRYLFEAGYDPAAADLPDYDFRIDLQNALLGIRVRGWEDEFIYSLYP
;
A
#
# COMPACT_ATOMS: atom_id res chain seq x y z
N MET A 1 53.82 -65.67 1.94
CA MET A 1 52.44 -65.47 2.54
C MET A 1 52.03 -63.99 2.79
N MET A 2 52.98 -63.12 3.07
CA MET A 2 52.70 -61.69 3.35
C MET A 2 51.98 -60.90 2.23
N LYS A 3 52.34 -61.05 0.99
CA LYS A 3 51.72 -60.24 -0.12
C LYS A 3 50.21 -60.42 -0.38
N ARG A 4 49.66 -61.58 0.03
CA ARG A 4 48.24 -61.84 -0.10
C ARG A 4 47.36 -61.13 0.98
N PHE A 5 47.96 -60.88 2.13
CA PHE A 5 47.30 -60.20 3.24
C PHE A 5 47.22 -58.73 3.00
N GLU A 6 48.22 -58.10 2.43
CA GLU A 6 48.24 -56.69 2.09
C GLU A 6 47.22 -56.37 0.99
N LEU A 7 47.05 -57.26 0.02
CA LEU A 7 46.07 -57.10 -1.05
C LEU A 7 44.61 -57.20 -0.53
N ALA A 8 44.40 -58.13 0.41
CA ALA A 8 43.08 -58.27 1.04
C ALA A 8 42.70 -57.04 1.92
N LEU A 9 43.71 -56.49 2.63
CA LEU A 9 43.49 -55.28 3.43
C LEU A 9 43.20 -54.06 2.56
N LEU A 10 43.85 -53.96 1.39
CA LEU A 10 43.61 -52.89 0.43
C LEU A 10 42.13 -52.92 -0.16
N TRP A 11 41.68 -54.17 -0.44
CA TRP A 11 40.31 -54.36 -0.92
C TRP A 11 39.25 -54.07 0.16
N ILE A 12 39.56 -54.37 1.43
CA ILE A 12 38.64 -54.00 2.55
C ILE A 12 38.64 -52.52 2.80
N LEU A 13 39.78 -51.83 2.67
CA LEU A 13 39.84 -50.38 2.76
C LEU A 13 39.11 -49.69 1.57
N LEU A 14 39.17 -50.22 0.36
CA LEU A 14 38.41 -49.72 -0.79
C LEU A 14 36.90 -49.99 -0.69
N ALA A 15 36.49 -51.08 -0.02
CA ALA A 15 35.09 -51.40 0.21
C ALA A 15 34.50 -50.60 1.37
N LEU A 16 35.36 -49.98 2.21
CA LEU A 16 34.98 -49.05 3.30
C LEU A 16 35.05 -47.59 2.88
N THR A 17 35.36 -47.26 1.60
CA THR A 17 34.94 -45.95 1.11
C THR A 17 33.43 -45.91 1.28
N PRO A 18 32.91 -45.13 2.20
CA PRO A 18 31.49 -44.98 2.25
C PRO A 18 31.13 -44.55 0.84
N ALA A 19 30.31 -45.35 0.15
CA ALA A 19 29.48 -44.79 -0.86
C ALA A 19 28.92 -43.55 -0.20
N GLY A 20 29.53 -42.41 -0.47
CA GLY A 20 28.98 -41.15 -0.09
C GLY A 20 27.64 -41.17 -0.74
N CYS A 21 26.67 -41.71 -0.02
CA CYS A 21 25.32 -41.30 -0.23
C CYS A 21 25.45 -39.80 -0.17
N SER A 22 25.51 -39.15 -1.33
CA SER A 22 24.92 -37.85 -1.46
C SER A 22 23.49 -38.11 -1.05
N VAL A 23 23.23 -38.07 0.25
CA VAL A 23 21.93 -37.82 0.78
C VAL A 23 21.67 -36.42 0.24
N LEU A 24 21.13 -36.39 -0.97
CA LEU A 24 20.29 -35.31 -1.42
C LEU A 24 19.10 -35.37 -0.44
N GLU A 25 19.34 -34.93 0.79
CA GLU A 25 18.27 -34.64 1.72
C GLU A 25 17.36 -33.74 0.95
N GLU A 26 16.16 -34.22 0.69
CA GLU A 26 15.07 -33.34 0.28
C GLU A 26 14.87 -32.33 1.42
N ARG A 27 15.67 -31.25 1.37
CA ARG A 27 15.66 -30.18 2.38
C ARG A 27 14.36 -29.38 2.32
N SER A 28 13.48 -29.67 1.36
CA SER A 28 12.14 -29.07 1.26
C SER A 28 11.31 -29.25 2.52
N SER A 29 11.53 -30.33 3.28
CA SER A 29 10.85 -30.56 4.57
C SER A 29 11.52 -29.88 5.77
N CYS A 30 12.73 -29.31 5.59
CA CYS A 30 13.39 -28.56 6.66
C CYS A 30 12.78 -27.17 6.80
N PRO A 31 12.68 -26.61 8.02
CA PRO A 31 12.19 -25.26 8.21
C PRO A 31 13.20 -24.22 7.71
N CYS A 32 12.70 -23.07 7.29
CA CYS A 32 13.43 -21.81 7.17
C CYS A 32 13.01 -20.88 8.30
N TYR A 33 13.94 -20.18 8.92
CA TYR A 33 13.67 -19.14 9.90
C TYR A 33 13.60 -17.80 9.16
N LEU A 34 12.39 -17.25 9.09
CA LEU A 34 12.14 -15.94 8.45
C LEU A 34 12.10 -14.87 9.54
N ASP A 35 13.12 -14.00 9.54
CA ASP A 35 13.22 -12.85 10.42
C ASP A 35 12.53 -11.63 9.78
N ILE A 36 11.44 -11.18 10.37
CA ILE A 36 10.65 -10.03 9.94
C ILE A 36 11.12 -8.81 10.71
N ASP A 37 11.72 -7.85 10.01
CA ASP A 37 12.24 -6.61 10.57
C ASP A 37 11.22 -5.46 10.47
N TYR A 38 10.80 -4.94 11.61
CA TYR A 38 9.87 -3.82 11.75
C TYR A 38 10.58 -2.46 11.95
N GLY A 39 11.90 -2.39 11.86
CA GLY A 39 12.68 -1.19 12.13
C GLY A 39 12.21 0.03 11.35
N ALA A 40 11.95 -0.10 10.03
CA ALA A 40 11.45 0.98 9.20
C ALA A 40 10.00 1.37 9.56
N VAL A 41 9.15 0.40 9.95
CA VAL A 41 7.79 0.67 10.46
C VAL A 41 7.88 1.52 11.72
N ARG A 42 8.73 1.17 12.67
CA ARG A 42 8.89 1.91 13.93
C ARG A 42 9.47 3.31 13.74
N ALA A 43 10.39 3.47 12.80
CA ALA A 43 11.05 4.75 12.49
C ALA A 43 10.17 5.72 11.69
N GLY A 44 9.10 5.26 11.06
CA GLY A 44 8.33 5.98 10.04
C GLY A 44 7.47 7.16 10.53
N GLY A 45 7.62 7.63 11.77
CA GLY A 45 6.92 8.83 12.25
C GLY A 45 5.39 8.70 12.34
N TRP A 46 4.88 7.48 12.46
CA TRP A 46 3.45 7.15 12.49
C TRP A 46 2.72 7.59 13.78
N GLY A 47 3.41 8.21 14.74
CA GLY A 47 2.83 8.65 16.02
C GLY A 47 1.69 9.66 15.89
N ARG A 48 1.48 10.24 14.70
CA ARG A 48 0.32 11.07 14.36
C ARG A 48 -0.96 10.28 14.09
N PHE A 49 -0.88 8.94 14.02
CA PHE A 49 -2.03 8.07 13.82
C PHE A 49 -2.37 7.35 15.13
N PRO A 50 -3.29 7.90 15.95
CA PRO A 50 -3.67 7.27 17.22
C PRO A 50 -4.23 5.86 16.99
N GLY A 51 -3.74 4.90 17.75
CA GLY A 51 -4.18 3.51 17.62
C GLY A 51 -3.75 2.81 16.33
N ALA A 52 -2.69 3.30 15.65
CA ALA A 52 -2.16 2.62 14.47
C ALA A 52 -1.74 1.18 14.78
N VAL A 53 -2.05 0.30 13.85
CA VAL A 53 -1.79 -1.14 13.93
C VAL A 53 -1.08 -1.58 12.67
N VAL A 54 -0.07 -2.41 12.82
CA VAL A 54 0.55 -3.16 11.72
C VAL A 54 0.02 -4.59 11.72
N CYS A 55 -0.58 -5.00 10.61
CA CYS A 55 -1.01 -6.37 10.36
C CYS A 55 -0.04 -7.00 9.37
N VAL A 56 0.55 -8.13 9.73
CA VAL A 56 1.51 -8.84 8.87
C VAL A 56 1.00 -10.23 8.58
N SER A 57 1.20 -10.70 7.35
CA SER A 57 0.99 -12.10 6.99
C SER A 57 2.15 -12.61 6.16
N ALA A 58 2.60 -13.83 6.46
CA ALA A 58 3.52 -14.60 5.63
C ALA A 58 2.74 -15.78 5.03
N GLN A 59 2.69 -15.85 3.71
CA GLN A 59 1.89 -16.82 2.96
C GLN A 59 2.82 -17.74 2.18
N ALA A 60 2.92 -18.98 2.61
CA ALA A 60 3.54 -20.09 1.90
C ALA A 60 2.45 -20.89 1.15
N PRO A 61 2.79 -21.77 0.20
CA PRO A 61 1.81 -22.53 -0.57
C PRO A 61 0.81 -23.34 0.27
N ASP A 62 1.24 -23.84 1.43
CA ASP A 62 0.47 -24.73 2.30
C ASP A 62 0.14 -24.14 3.67
N SER A 63 0.63 -22.96 3.99
CA SER A 63 0.48 -22.34 5.29
C SER A 63 0.39 -20.82 5.23
N VAL A 64 -0.30 -20.24 6.22
CA VAL A 64 -0.40 -18.78 6.38
C VAL A 64 -0.18 -18.44 7.85
N TRP A 65 0.88 -17.69 8.11
CA TRP A 65 1.11 -17.06 9.40
C TRP A 65 0.55 -15.63 9.41
N ARG A 66 0.05 -15.16 10.55
CA ARG A 66 -0.48 -13.79 10.72
C ARG A 66 -0.18 -13.26 12.10
N ALA A 67 0.17 -11.97 12.15
CA ALA A 67 0.28 -11.20 13.40
C ALA A 67 -0.34 -9.82 13.23
N GLU A 68 -0.75 -9.25 14.36
CA GLU A 68 -1.25 -7.89 14.46
C GLU A 68 -0.61 -7.24 15.68
N HIS A 69 0.11 -6.14 15.47
CA HIS A 69 0.82 -5.42 16.52
C HIS A 69 0.34 -3.97 16.59
N PRO A 70 -0.10 -3.49 17.78
CA PRO A 70 -0.23 -2.05 17.97
C PRO A 70 1.13 -1.40 17.75
N LEU A 71 1.17 -0.31 17.00
CA LEU A 71 2.43 0.34 16.62
C LEU A 71 3.28 0.74 17.83
N ALA A 72 2.61 1.15 18.93
CA ALA A 72 3.28 1.54 20.18
C ALA A 72 4.06 0.40 20.86
N SER A 73 3.70 -0.86 20.59
CA SER A 73 4.31 -2.07 21.13
C SER A 73 4.84 -3.02 20.06
N CYS A 74 4.98 -2.53 18.84
CA CYS A 74 5.50 -3.30 17.71
C CYS A 74 6.93 -3.78 18.04
N PRO A 75 7.25 -5.07 17.85
CA PRO A 75 8.60 -5.59 18.06
C PRO A 75 9.60 -4.95 17.09
N GLU A 76 10.88 -5.07 17.35
CA GLU A 76 11.92 -4.69 16.41
C GLU A 76 12.07 -5.73 15.32
N THR A 77 12.10 -6.99 15.71
CA THR A 77 12.13 -8.16 14.83
C THR A 77 11.20 -9.23 15.36
N GLU A 78 10.75 -10.10 14.48
CA GLU A 78 9.95 -11.28 14.82
C GLU A 78 10.37 -12.45 13.93
N GLU A 79 10.84 -13.53 14.54
CA GLU A 79 11.25 -14.74 13.87
C GLU A 79 10.06 -15.70 13.76
N ILE A 80 9.79 -16.19 12.57
CA ILE A 80 8.78 -17.20 12.31
C ILE A 80 9.39 -18.39 11.55
N THR A 81 8.82 -19.56 11.77
CA THR A 81 9.20 -20.77 11.04
C THR A 81 8.29 -20.98 9.86
N VAL A 82 8.87 -21.10 8.65
CA VAL A 82 8.15 -21.38 7.40
C VAL A 82 8.77 -22.57 6.69
N HIS A 83 8.03 -23.22 5.80
CA HIS A 83 8.62 -24.22 4.91
C HIS A 83 9.59 -23.57 3.92
N ARG A 84 10.62 -24.33 3.48
CA ARG A 84 11.58 -23.86 2.48
C ARG A 84 10.91 -23.75 1.13
N ASP A 85 10.44 -22.55 0.80
CA ASP A 85 9.79 -22.20 -0.46
C ASP A 85 9.81 -20.67 -0.63
N SER A 86 9.19 -20.20 -1.69
CA SER A 86 8.88 -18.78 -1.84
C SER A 86 7.74 -18.40 -0.93
N VAL A 87 7.96 -17.44 -0.04
CA VAL A 87 6.99 -16.93 0.91
C VAL A 87 6.61 -15.50 0.55
N ARG A 88 5.33 -15.23 0.41
CA ARG A 88 4.84 -13.86 0.25
C ARG A 88 4.61 -13.21 1.60
N VAL A 89 5.34 -12.15 1.85
CA VAL A 89 5.17 -11.31 3.04
C VAL A 89 4.38 -10.07 2.67
N ILE A 90 3.29 -9.85 3.38
CA ILE A 90 2.40 -8.70 3.23
C ILE A 90 2.31 -8.00 4.57
N ALA A 91 2.54 -6.69 4.59
CA ALA A 91 2.28 -5.86 5.75
C ALA A 91 1.32 -4.73 5.41
N LEU A 92 0.37 -4.47 6.30
CA LEU A 92 -0.60 -3.40 6.19
C LEU A 92 -0.57 -2.57 7.46
N LEU A 93 -0.13 -1.31 7.34
CA LEU A 93 -0.21 -0.33 8.41
C LEU A 93 -1.47 0.51 8.20
N ARG A 94 -2.35 0.52 9.21
CA ARG A 94 -3.63 1.23 9.18
C ARG A 94 -3.81 2.10 10.42
N SER A 95 -4.63 3.14 10.32
CA SER A 95 -5.11 3.86 11.51
C SER A 95 -6.02 2.92 12.32
N GLY A 96 -6.00 3.02 13.64
CA GLY A 96 -6.81 2.14 14.52
C GLY A 96 -8.33 2.32 14.40
N GLN A 97 -8.80 3.36 13.74
CA GLN A 97 -10.22 3.56 13.44
C GLN A 97 -10.52 2.90 12.09
N LEU A 98 -11.19 1.78 12.14
CA LEU A 98 -11.65 1.06 10.95
C LEU A 98 -12.69 1.89 10.20
N SER A 99 -12.29 2.52 9.10
CA SER A 99 -13.21 2.74 7.99
C SER A 99 -13.71 1.38 7.48
N PRO A 100 -14.91 1.28 6.93
CA PRO A 100 -15.44 0.03 6.38
C PRO A 100 -14.64 -0.38 5.13
N LEU A 101 -13.42 -0.85 5.33
CA LEU A 101 -12.61 -1.49 4.31
C LEU A 101 -13.13 -2.91 4.17
N GLN A 102 -13.62 -3.23 2.99
CA GLN A 102 -13.97 -4.60 2.67
C GLN A 102 -12.71 -5.32 2.21
N SER A 103 -12.22 -6.27 3.01
CA SER A 103 -11.18 -7.20 2.57
C SER A 103 -11.85 -8.49 2.11
N ILE A 104 -12.03 -8.63 0.80
CA ILE A 104 -12.55 -9.86 0.18
C ILE A 104 -11.43 -10.41 -0.71
N GLY A 105 -10.99 -11.63 -0.44
CA GLY A 105 -10.04 -12.33 -1.33
C GLY A 105 -8.68 -11.66 -1.52
N GLY A 106 -8.16 -10.95 -0.50
CA GLY A 106 -6.86 -10.28 -0.59
C GLY A 106 -6.92 -8.90 -1.29
N GLN A 107 -8.11 -8.34 -1.45
CA GLN A 107 -8.34 -6.99 -1.97
C GLN A 107 -8.70 -6.03 -0.83
N ILE A 108 -8.23 -4.80 -0.92
CA ILE A 108 -8.68 -3.67 -0.09
C ILE A 108 -9.48 -2.76 -1.00
N THR A 109 -10.77 -2.62 -0.75
CA THR A 109 -11.65 -1.74 -1.52
C THR A 109 -12.41 -0.78 -0.63
N CYS A 110 -12.68 0.42 -1.15
CA CYS A 110 -13.53 1.41 -0.49
C CYS A 110 -14.99 0.95 -0.53
N SER A 111 -15.71 1.12 0.56
CA SER A 111 -17.16 1.05 0.53
C SER A 111 -17.73 2.26 -0.22
N PRO A 112 -18.92 2.15 -0.84
CA PRO A 112 -19.60 3.28 -1.43
C PRO A 112 -19.71 4.45 -0.44
N ASP A 113 -19.51 5.67 -0.93
CA ASP A 113 -19.56 6.92 -0.16
C ASP A 113 -18.52 7.05 0.98
N CYS A 114 -17.53 6.13 1.03
CA CYS A 114 -16.47 6.19 2.02
C CYS A 114 -15.12 6.52 1.36
N GLN A 115 -14.33 7.34 2.03
CA GLN A 115 -12.93 7.58 1.66
C GLN A 115 -12.11 6.32 1.93
N ILE A 116 -11.03 6.14 1.14
CA ILE A 116 -10.03 5.15 1.52
C ILE A 116 -9.37 5.56 2.84
N ASP A 117 -9.03 4.59 3.67
CA ASP A 117 -8.32 4.87 4.91
C ASP A 117 -6.88 5.30 4.66
N SER A 118 -6.22 5.83 5.68
CA SER A 118 -4.77 6.11 5.65
C SER A 118 -4.02 4.77 5.70
N LEU A 119 -3.78 4.19 4.53
CA LEU A 119 -3.20 2.88 4.37
C LEU A 119 -1.79 2.94 3.80
N TYR A 120 -0.88 2.24 4.47
CA TYR A 120 0.46 1.98 3.97
C TYR A 120 0.62 0.48 3.87
N ALA A 121 1.13 0.00 2.75
CA ALA A 121 1.23 -1.41 2.47
C ALA A 121 2.62 -1.79 1.96
N PHE A 122 3.00 -3.01 2.24
CA PHE A 122 4.19 -3.68 1.76
C PHE A 122 3.78 -5.05 1.23
N SER A 123 4.36 -5.47 0.13
CA SER A 123 4.19 -6.83 -0.40
C SER A 123 5.44 -7.24 -1.16
N GLU A 124 6.05 -8.33 -0.72
CA GLU A 124 7.25 -8.89 -1.33
C GLU A 124 7.20 -10.42 -1.32
N THR A 125 7.76 -11.04 -2.35
CA THR A 125 7.99 -12.49 -2.36
C THR A 125 9.44 -12.73 -1.98
N VAL A 126 9.62 -13.44 -0.87
CA VAL A 126 10.92 -13.72 -0.25
C VAL A 126 11.31 -15.16 -0.53
N ASP A 127 12.55 -15.39 -0.92
CA ASP A 127 13.12 -16.73 -1.11
C ASP A 127 13.53 -17.29 0.25
N CYS A 128 12.80 -18.28 0.73
CA CYS A 128 13.06 -19.00 1.98
C CYS A 128 13.64 -20.40 1.75
N THR A 129 14.34 -20.65 0.63
CA THR A 129 15.00 -21.94 0.37
C THR A 129 16.24 -22.18 1.24
N GLY A 130 16.80 -21.13 1.84
CA GLY A 130 17.89 -21.18 2.82
C GLY A 130 17.46 -21.65 4.21
N GLU A 131 18.37 -21.60 5.18
CA GLU A 131 18.08 -21.90 6.59
C GLU A 131 17.50 -20.67 7.30
N GLU A 132 17.99 -19.50 6.95
CA GLU A 132 17.59 -18.22 7.51
C GLU A 132 17.39 -17.22 6.37
N THR A 133 16.38 -16.40 6.49
CA THR A 133 16.10 -15.30 5.56
C THR A 133 15.55 -14.11 6.33
N ARG A 134 15.87 -12.89 5.91
CA ARG A 134 15.36 -11.67 6.55
C ARG A 134 14.61 -10.83 5.54
N VAL A 135 13.50 -10.25 5.98
CA VAL A 135 12.71 -9.27 5.24
C VAL A 135 12.53 -8.00 6.06
N VAL A 136 12.78 -6.85 5.45
CA VAL A 136 12.58 -5.53 6.07
C VAL A 136 11.27 -4.94 5.58
N LEU A 137 10.33 -4.71 6.50
CA LEU A 137 9.04 -4.13 6.16
C LEU A 137 9.17 -2.62 5.92
N VAL A 138 9.05 -2.19 4.66
CA VAL A 138 9.01 -0.78 4.26
C VAL A 138 7.64 -0.47 3.65
N PRO A 139 6.63 -0.12 4.48
CA PRO A 139 5.28 0.14 3.96
C PRO A 139 5.23 1.44 3.17
N HIS A 140 4.64 1.39 1.99
CA HIS A 140 4.44 2.51 1.08
C HIS A 140 3.00 3.02 1.11
N LYS A 141 2.83 4.32 0.92
CA LYS A 141 1.56 5.02 0.94
C LYS A 141 0.70 4.66 -0.28
N GLN A 142 -0.49 4.07 -0.04
CA GLN A 142 -1.39 3.57 -1.09
C GLN A 142 -2.58 4.49 -1.39
N PHE A 143 -2.54 5.73 -0.97
CA PHE A 143 -3.59 6.74 -1.19
C PHE A 143 -2.97 8.10 -1.47
N SER A 144 -3.74 8.97 -2.12
CA SER A 144 -3.44 10.42 -2.20
C SER A 144 -4.51 11.20 -1.46
N THR A 145 -4.11 12.27 -0.78
CA THR A 145 -5.05 13.24 -0.25
C THR A 145 -5.18 14.39 -1.25
N LEU A 146 -6.40 14.65 -1.71
CA LEU A 146 -6.76 15.82 -2.50
C LEU A 146 -7.40 16.82 -1.56
N SER A 147 -6.80 17.98 -1.36
CA SER A 147 -7.35 19.05 -0.52
C SER A 147 -7.91 20.15 -1.43
N PHE A 148 -9.21 20.39 -1.36
CA PHE A 148 -9.87 21.44 -2.15
C PHE A 148 -10.08 22.68 -1.28
N GLU A 149 -9.59 23.84 -1.74
CA GLU A 149 -9.69 25.11 -1.05
C GLU A 149 -10.25 26.18 -2.00
N ASP A 150 -11.00 27.16 -1.44
CA ASP A 150 -11.46 28.32 -2.20
C ASP A 150 -10.31 29.31 -2.42
N GLY A 151 -10.15 29.77 -3.64
CA GLY A 151 -9.08 30.72 -4.03
C GLY A 151 -9.16 32.07 -3.30
N GLU A 152 -10.34 32.48 -2.86
CA GLU A 152 -10.59 33.80 -2.27
C GLU A 152 -11.06 33.78 -0.80
N GLY A 153 -10.72 32.77 -0.03
CA GLY A 153 -10.97 32.79 1.42
C GLY A 153 -12.27 32.10 1.89
N GLY A 154 -12.77 31.13 1.16
CA GLY A 154 -13.48 30.01 1.79
C GLY A 154 -14.98 30.07 1.90
N SER A 155 -15.71 30.95 1.17
CA SER A 155 -17.19 30.99 1.30
C SER A 155 -17.94 30.32 0.15
N LEU A 156 -17.40 30.32 -1.06
CA LEU A 156 -18.12 29.82 -2.24
C LEU A 156 -18.21 28.31 -2.30
N LEU A 157 -17.14 27.60 -2.01
CA LEU A 157 -17.16 26.12 -2.02
C LEU A 157 -18.15 25.53 -1.01
N ARG A 158 -18.45 26.23 0.08
CA ARG A 158 -19.47 25.82 1.07
C ARG A 158 -20.90 25.81 0.52
N GLN A 159 -21.15 26.48 -0.60
CA GLN A 159 -22.45 26.46 -1.28
C GLN A 159 -22.63 25.19 -2.13
N TYR A 160 -21.60 24.38 -2.27
CA TYR A 160 -21.62 23.16 -3.06
C TYR A 160 -21.36 21.92 -2.21
N ASP A 161 -21.96 20.83 -2.62
CA ASP A 161 -21.51 19.49 -2.27
C ASP A 161 -20.43 19.10 -3.27
N LEU A 162 -19.22 18.87 -2.76
CA LEU A 162 -18.09 18.43 -3.55
C LEU A 162 -18.06 16.89 -3.55
N VAL A 163 -18.19 16.28 -4.72
CA VAL A 163 -18.21 14.81 -4.86
C VAL A 163 -17.12 14.38 -5.82
N VAL A 164 -16.18 13.56 -5.35
CA VAL A 164 -15.12 12.97 -6.17
C VAL A 164 -15.58 11.61 -6.67
N GLN A 165 -15.46 11.39 -7.99
CA GLN A 165 -15.83 10.14 -8.65
C GLN A 165 -14.67 9.62 -9.49
N GLY A 166 -14.49 8.31 -9.52
CA GLY A 166 -13.48 7.63 -10.32
C GLY A 166 -13.82 6.16 -10.57
N THR A 167 -12.92 5.47 -11.25
CA THR A 167 -13.08 4.06 -11.63
C THR A 167 -12.09 3.13 -10.93
N THR A 168 -11.34 3.64 -9.96
CA THR A 168 -10.45 2.83 -9.12
C THR A 168 -10.92 2.91 -7.68
N CYS A 169 -11.21 1.77 -7.07
CA CYS A 169 -11.80 1.71 -5.74
C CYS A 169 -10.90 1.10 -4.66
N GLY A 170 -9.67 0.67 -4.99
CA GLY A 170 -8.79 0.04 -4.02
C GLY A 170 -7.52 -0.56 -4.63
N PHE A 171 -6.95 -1.57 -3.97
CA PHE A 171 -5.76 -2.28 -4.44
C PHE A 171 -5.74 -3.74 -3.97
N LEU A 172 -4.95 -4.58 -4.65
CA LEU A 172 -4.65 -5.95 -4.25
C LEU A 172 -3.55 -5.95 -3.19
N LEU A 173 -3.66 -6.84 -2.21
CA LEU A 173 -2.62 -7.01 -1.18
C LEU A 173 -1.40 -7.78 -1.71
N THR A 174 -1.57 -8.55 -2.79
CA THR A 174 -0.52 -9.43 -3.31
C THR A 174 0.60 -8.69 -4.03
N ASP A 175 0.26 -7.64 -4.78
CA ASP A 175 1.20 -6.90 -5.63
C ASP A 175 0.98 -5.38 -5.59
N LEU A 176 0.07 -4.93 -4.74
CA LEU A 176 -0.35 -3.55 -4.55
C LEU A 176 -0.92 -2.89 -5.83
N SER A 177 -1.29 -3.71 -6.83
CA SER A 177 -1.95 -3.23 -8.04
C SER A 177 -3.33 -2.67 -7.73
N ALA A 178 -3.73 -1.63 -8.46
CA ALA A 178 -5.01 -0.99 -8.26
C ALA A 178 -6.18 -1.88 -8.72
N VAL A 179 -7.29 -1.81 -7.99
CA VAL A 179 -8.53 -2.53 -8.28
C VAL A 179 -9.50 -1.57 -8.96
N GLU A 180 -9.91 -1.91 -10.19
CA GLU A 180 -10.94 -1.17 -10.92
C GLU A 180 -12.32 -1.40 -10.29
N GLY A 181 -13.09 -0.33 -10.19
CA GLY A 181 -14.44 -0.34 -9.66
C GLY A 181 -14.93 1.09 -9.40
N PRO A 182 -16.25 1.28 -9.24
CA PRO A 182 -16.80 2.60 -8.98
C PRO A 182 -16.30 3.14 -7.63
N TYR A 183 -15.80 4.34 -7.67
CA TYR A 183 -15.39 5.12 -6.51
C TYR A 183 -16.19 6.43 -6.50
N VAL A 184 -16.90 6.67 -5.41
CA VAL A 184 -17.67 7.91 -5.22
C VAL A 184 -17.54 8.31 -3.77
N VAL A 185 -17.09 9.55 -3.52
CA VAL A 185 -16.95 10.05 -2.16
C VAL A 185 -17.28 11.55 -2.09
N ARG A 186 -17.92 11.96 -1.03
CA ARG A 186 -18.18 13.38 -0.73
C ARG A 186 -17.01 13.95 0.07
N ALA A 187 -16.50 15.10 -0.37
CA ALA A 187 -15.52 15.86 0.39
C ALA A 187 -16.25 16.60 1.54
N GLU A 188 -15.76 16.42 2.75
CA GLU A 188 -16.26 17.10 3.93
C GLU A 188 -15.30 18.19 4.36
N GLU A 189 -15.86 19.35 4.73
CA GLU A 189 -15.05 20.46 5.22
C GLU A 189 -14.40 20.10 6.57
N VAL A 190 -13.12 20.37 6.69
CA VAL A 190 -12.48 20.44 8.02
C VAL A 190 -13.10 21.65 8.74
N PRO A 191 -13.71 21.49 9.90
CA PRO A 191 -14.48 22.53 10.56
C PRO A 191 -13.75 23.87 10.63
N GLY A 192 -14.32 24.90 9.99
CA GLY A 192 -13.84 26.28 10.02
C GLY A 192 -12.60 26.58 9.18
N SER A 193 -12.03 25.59 8.46
CA SER A 193 -10.81 25.80 7.66
C SER A 193 -11.08 26.25 6.22
N GLY A 194 -12.27 25.97 5.66
CA GLY A 194 -12.54 26.13 4.24
C GLY A 194 -11.83 25.09 3.34
N CYS A 195 -11.20 24.10 3.93
CA CYS A 195 -10.52 23.01 3.24
C CYS A 195 -11.38 21.74 3.25
N PHE A 196 -11.47 21.08 2.10
CA PHE A 196 -12.28 19.88 1.86
C PHE A 196 -11.35 18.73 1.43
N PRO A 197 -10.70 18.03 2.36
CA PRO A 197 -9.81 16.94 2.03
C PRO A 197 -10.60 15.68 1.63
N VAL A 198 -10.07 14.95 0.64
CA VAL A 198 -10.55 13.64 0.21
C VAL A 198 -9.35 12.73 0.00
N ARG A 199 -9.39 11.55 0.56
CA ARG A 199 -8.42 10.49 0.27
C ARG A 199 -8.96 9.60 -0.84
N ILE A 200 -8.16 9.46 -1.90
CA ILE A 200 -8.46 8.63 -3.06
C ILE A 200 -7.48 7.45 -3.13
N PRO A 201 -7.90 6.28 -3.61
CA PRO A 201 -6.98 5.18 -3.93
C PRO A 201 -6.10 5.56 -5.14
N ARG A 202 -5.07 4.76 -5.40
CA ARG A 202 -4.20 4.87 -6.57
C ARG A 202 -5.02 4.90 -7.85
N GLN A 203 -4.88 5.95 -8.65
CA GLN A 203 -5.60 6.11 -9.91
C GLN A 203 -4.77 5.57 -11.08
N LEU A 204 -5.34 4.71 -11.91
CA LEU A 204 -4.67 4.18 -13.11
C LEU A 204 -4.89 5.03 -14.34
N ARG A 205 -5.96 5.84 -14.35
CA ARG A 205 -6.44 6.63 -15.50
C ARG A 205 -6.80 8.05 -15.08
N PRO A 206 -6.76 9.00 -16.00
CA PRO A 206 -7.10 10.39 -15.74
C PRO A 206 -8.63 10.65 -15.71
N ASP A 207 -9.43 9.69 -15.28
CA ASP A 207 -10.90 9.73 -15.33
C ASP A 207 -11.56 10.20 -14.02
N LEU A 208 -10.73 10.61 -13.04
CA LEU A 208 -11.23 11.18 -11.80
C LEU A 208 -11.90 12.52 -12.05
N VAL A 209 -13.13 12.67 -11.56
CA VAL A 209 -13.95 13.87 -11.74
C VAL A 209 -14.35 14.43 -10.39
N LEU A 210 -14.18 15.74 -10.21
CA LEU A 210 -14.78 16.51 -9.12
C LEU A 210 -16.10 17.09 -9.61
N MET A 211 -17.18 16.70 -8.96
CA MET A 211 -18.52 17.24 -9.21
C MET A 211 -18.89 18.26 -8.15
N PHE A 212 -19.39 19.38 -8.60
CA PHE A 212 -19.98 20.43 -7.80
C PHE A 212 -21.50 20.32 -7.92
N ARG A 213 -22.20 20.22 -6.80
CA ARG A 213 -23.67 20.22 -6.73
C ARG A 213 -24.08 21.33 -5.81
N SER A 214 -24.76 22.36 -6.36
CA SER A 214 -25.22 23.48 -5.55
C SER A 214 -26.23 23.00 -4.51
N ARG A 215 -26.07 23.46 -3.28
CA ARG A 215 -26.98 23.19 -2.17
C ARG A 215 -28.26 24.05 -2.24
N VAL A 216 -28.16 25.14 -2.99
CA VAL A 216 -29.27 26.10 -3.15
C VAL A 216 -30.12 25.75 -4.35
N ASN A 217 -29.52 25.43 -5.48
CA ASN A 217 -30.19 25.10 -6.72
C ASN A 217 -29.70 23.73 -7.26
N PRO A 218 -30.49 22.65 -7.14
CA PRO A 218 -30.08 21.32 -7.58
C PRO A 218 -29.79 21.19 -9.09
N LEU A 219 -30.24 22.14 -9.91
CA LEU A 219 -29.96 22.19 -11.35
C LEU A 219 -28.57 22.79 -11.64
N ASP A 220 -28.03 23.56 -10.71
CA ASP A 220 -26.71 24.14 -10.80
C ASP A 220 -25.67 23.10 -10.39
N ARG A 221 -25.09 22.45 -11.40
CA ARG A 221 -24.05 21.40 -11.25
C ARG A 221 -23.06 21.49 -12.40
N PHE A 222 -21.79 21.33 -12.06
CA PHE A 222 -20.73 21.23 -13.05
C PHE A 222 -19.70 20.17 -12.67
N ARG A 223 -18.84 19.81 -13.63
CA ARG A 223 -17.83 18.78 -13.47
C ARG A 223 -16.46 19.34 -13.84
N CYS A 224 -15.49 19.03 -13.02
CA CYS A 224 -14.09 19.34 -13.29
C CYS A 224 -13.30 18.02 -13.46
N PRO A 225 -12.59 17.80 -14.57
CA PRO A 225 -11.82 16.58 -14.84
C PRO A 225 -10.50 16.61 -14.07
N VAL A 226 -10.55 16.58 -12.73
CA VAL A 226 -9.37 16.70 -11.86
C VAL A 226 -8.34 15.62 -12.11
N GLY A 227 -8.76 14.43 -12.54
CA GLY A 227 -7.84 13.35 -12.89
C GLY A 227 -6.91 13.72 -14.03
N ARG A 228 -7.43 14.36 -15.10
CA ARG A 228 -6.60 14.85 -16.19
C ARG A 228 -5.52 15.81 -15.69
N TYR A 229 -5.90 16.76 -14.87
CA TYR A 229 -4.99 17.77 -14.34
C TYR A 229 -3.97 17.17 -13.35
N LEU A 230 -4.37 16.15 -12.56
CA LEU A 230 -3.43 15.40 -11.73
C LEU A 230 -2.32 14.76 -12.56
N PHE A 231 -2.67 14.08 -13.65
CA PHE A 231 -1.68 13.41 -14.51
C PHE A 231 -0.80 14.44 -15.24
N GLU A 232 -1.35 15.56 -15.67
CA GLU A 232 -0.59 16.68 -16.27
C GLU A 232 0.36 17.33 -15.24
N ALA A 233 -0.02 17.37 -13.95
CA ALA A 233 0.81 17.82 -12.82
C ALA A 233 1.80 16.77 -12.31
N GLY A 234 2.00 15.66 -13.02
CA GLY A 234 3.01 14.66 -12.72
C GLY A 234 2.57 13.55 -11.77
N TYR A 235 1.28 13.28 -11.65
CA TYR A 235 0.81 12.09 -10.93
C TYR A 235 1.34 10.82 -11.61
N ASP A 236 2.13 10.04 -10.88
CA ASP A 236 2.66 8.77 -11.34
C ASP A 236 1.95 7.60 -10.63
N PRO A 237 1.13 6.81 -11.36
CA PRO A 237 0.50 5.63 -10.78
C PRO A 237 1.49 4.52 -10.39
N ALA A 238 2.74 4.56 -10.87
CA ALA A 238 3.78 3.59 -10.53
C ALA A 238 4.64 4.02 -9.33
N ALA A 239 4.47 5.24 -8.82
CA ALA A 239 5.22 5.71 -7.66
C ALA A 239 5.02 4.78 -6.45
N ALA A 240 6.09 4.47 -5.72
CA ALA A 240 6.01 3.66 -4.50
C ALA A 240 5.10 4.35 -3.46
N ASP A 241 5.34 5.63 -3.18
CA ASP A 241 4.54 6.47 -2.31
C ASP A 241 3.76 7.49 -3.13
N LEU A 242 2.44 7.54 -2.96
CA LEU A 242 1.60 8.50 -3.66
C LEU A 242 1.67 9.87 -2.98
N PRO A 243 1.92 10.97 -3.74
CA PRO A 243 1.92 12.32 -3.20
C PRO A 243 0.51 12.81 -2.85
N ASP A 244 0.44 13.85 -2.04
CA ASP A 244 -0.78 14.60 -1.78
C ASP A 244 -0.82 15.85 -2.66
N TYR A 245 -2.04 16.33 -2.97
CA TYR A 245 -2.27 17.48 -3.85
C TYR A 245 -3.18 18.50 -3.19
N ASP A 246 -2.82 19.77 -3.30
CA ASP A 246 -3.64 20.89 -2.87
C ASP A 246 -4.24 21.56 -4.12
N PHE A 247 -5.56 21.67 -4.17
CA PHE A 247 -6.33 22.27 -5.24
C PHE A 247 -6.90 23.60 -4.77
N ARG A 248 -6.51 24.69 -5.41
CA ARG A 248 -7.13 25.99 -5.22
C ARG A 248 -8.15 26.23 -6.32
N ILE A 249 -9.41 26.38 -5.93
CA ILE A 249 -10.54 26.54 -6.84
C ILE A 249 -11.01 27.98 -6.78
N ASP A 250 -10.87 28.69 -7.88
CA ASP A 250 -11.38 30.03 -8.07
C ASP A 250 -12.61 29.97 -8.98
N LEU A 251 -13.78 29.90 -8.38
CA LEU A 251 -15.04 29.81 -9.13
C LEU A 251 -15.40 31.11 -9.82
N GLN A 252 -14.91 32.28 -9.34
CA GLN A 252 -15.23 33.59 -9.95
C GLN A 252 -14.48 33.76 -11.27
N ASN A 253 -13.20 33.40 -11.30
CA ASN A 253 -12.37 33.49 -12.49
C ASN A 253 -12.31 32.19 -13.30
N ALA A 254 -13.04 31.16 -12.87
CA ALA A 254 -13.06 29.82 -13.50
C ALA A 254 -11.65 29.20 -13.62
N LEU A 255 -10.83 29.33 -12.58
CA LEU A 255 -9.47 28.81 -12.53
C LEU A 255 -9.34 27.68 -11.49
N LEU A 256 -8.43 26.76 -11.78
CA LEU A 256 -8.02 25.68 -10.90
C LEU A 256 -6.51 25.69 -10.76
N GLY A 257 -6.03 26.02 -9.57
CA GLY A 257 -4.63 25.85 -9.20
C GLY A 257 -4.42 24.44 -8.60
N ILE A 258 -3.35 23.77 -9.02
CA ILE A 258 -2.96 22.45 -8.48
C ILE A 258 -1.51 22.54 -8.04
N ARG A 259 -1.25 22.12 -6.82
CA ARG A 259 0.09 22.01 -6.25
C ARG A 259 0.32 20.64 -5.65
N VAL A 260 1.43 20.02 -5.99
CA VAL A 260 1.89 18.82 -5.30
C VAL A 260 2.37 19.25 -3.92
N ARG A 261 1.87 18.65 -2.87
CA ARG A 261 2.26 19.04 -1.50
C ARG A 261 3.75 18.82 -1.28
N GLY A 262 4.45 19.88 -0.86
CA GLY A 262 5.91 19.90 -0.70
C GLY A 262 6.66 20.44 -1.91
N TRP A 263 5.99 20.81 -3.00
CA TRP A 263 6.56 21.52 -4.15
C TRP A 263 6.22 23.00 -4.07
N GLU A 264 7.09 23.86 -4.65
CA GLU A 264 6.85 25.30 -4.71
C GLU A 264 5.97 25.70 -5.90
N ASP A 265 6.04 24.90 -6.99
CA ASP A 265 5.32 25.19 -8.24
C ASP A 265 3.82 24.89 -8.13
N GLU A 266 3.00 25.78 -8.71
CA GLU A 266 1.56 25.63 -8.86
C GLU A 266 1.21 25.59 -10.35
N PHE A 267 0.44 24.57 -10.76
CA PHE A 267 -0.10 24.45 -12.12
C PHE A 267 -1.48 25.09 -12.17
N ILE A 268 -1.74 25.98 -13.13
CA ILE A 268 -3.01 26.69 -13.25
C ILE A 268 -3.74 26.25 -14.52
N TYR A 269 -4.99 25.85 -14.37
CA TYR A 269 -5.85 25.35 -15.43
C TYR A 269 -7.17 26.12 -15.48
N SER A 270 -7.86 26.09 -16.65
CA SER A 270 -9.25 26.54 -16.75
C SER A 270 -10.18 25.47 -16.17
N LEU A 271 -11.17 25.87 -15.35
CA LEU A 271 -12.22 24.96 -14.86
C LEU A 271 -13.15 24.48 -15.97
N TYR A 272 -13.27 25.28 -17.04
CA TYR A 272 -14.05 24.97 -18.22
C TYR A 272 -13.12 24.74 -19.41
N PRO A 273 -13.26 23.60 -20.11
CA PRO A 273 -12.45 23.30 -21.30
C PRO A 273 -12.75 24.24 -22.46
#